data_54dc846d33821c0637c769b555f67330
#
_entry.id   54dc846d33821c0637c769b555f67330
#
_cell.length_a   1.000
_cell.length_b   1.000
_cell.length_c   1.000
_cell.angle_alpha   90.00
_cell.angle_beta   90.00
_cell.angle_gamma   90.00
#
_symmetry.space_group_name_H-M   'P 1'
#
loop_
_entity.id
_entity.type
_entity.pdbx_description
1 polymer ?
#
loop_
_entity_poly.entity_id
_entity_poly.type
_entity_poly.pdbx_seq_one_letter_code
_entity_poly.pdbx_strand_id
1 'polypeptide(L)'
;MLGRDKTKKDVYMVKVLLNMFKRGQLNKNHPLQRHADRWKLIAKSGLVSTIIKGEDLDSLKICEQILNETDFILWLIDGLQRLTTLEEYKNGAFRISKNLEMPFVYYQQCINEEMKVVKYDLRGKRFKDLPEELQDAFDSYPIEVVKHLDCTDEEIAYHIARYNRQTSMNAEEKNILPMSNIATYIKNTTNNDFFKDYGNYTESEIKNGKLNRTVYETITIMFHSDKYTRGQALLKHLNENANKEEFDTLNNELDTLANIIDEETGKLFNVKNSFLFFSLFHKFLDYKIEPARFNDFLLEFKNNLHNKTFSEYEDKTFDTYDKDKNSKDKKVVFAKLDMLEKLMKEYFQEEISEPSREYTNEEIEQFVTDVTSVEVDEDRMELFSSMLDDYTVEVDNSSKLLEKENRLSLLSLVAYSFEKEIELKDWFIDYFNKNNTYIKDQKENYLVMKNDVDNFVAM
;
A
#
# COMPACT_ATOMS: atom_id res chain seq x y z
N MET A 1 -2.50 -30.29 -2.61
CA MET A 1 -1.47 -31.36 -2.74
C MET A 1 -0.70 -31.01 -4.00
N LEU A 2 0.58 -30.61 -3.86
CA LEU A 2 1.44 -30.31 -5.03
C LEU A 2 1.50 -31.55 -5.92
N GLY A 3 1.21 -31.38 -7.21
CA GLY A 3 1.30 -32.45 -8.20
C GLY A 3 2.74 -32.90 -8.44
N ARG A 4 2.93 -33.87 -9.36
CA ARG A 4 4.25 -34.27 -9.78
C ARG A 4 4.90 -33.14 -10.60
N ASP A 5 6.06 -32.63 -10.12
CA ASP A 5 6.82 -31.59 -10.79
C ASP A 5 7.18 -32.03 -12.22
N LYS A 6 6.68 -31.29 -13.22
CA LYS A 6 6.97 -31.53 -14.63
C LYS A 6 8.10 -30.59 -15.03
N THR A 7 9.28 -31.14 -15.27
CA THR A 7 10.46 -30.33 -15.65
C THR A 7 10.94 -30.67 -17.05
N LYS A 8 11.42 -29.65 -17.75
CA LYS A 8 12.13 -29.74 -19.01
C LYS A 8 13.46 -29.01 -18.88
N LYS A 9 14.51 -29.55 -19.51
CA LYS A 9 15.82 -28.91 -19.61
C LYS A 9 16.05 -28.46 -21.04
N ASP A 10 16.38 -27.19 -21.17
CA ASP A 10 16.76 -26.56 -22.44
C ASP A 10 18.14 -25.89 -22.26
N VAL A 11 18.85 -25.66 -23.36
CA VAL A 11 20.11 -24.94 -23.37
C VAL A 11 19.97 -23.73 -24.29
N TYR A 12 20.28 -22.56 -23.77
CA TYR A 12 20.26 -21.33 -24.56
C TYR A 12 21.59 -20.60 -24.49
N MET A 13 22.00 -20.01 -25.61
CA MET A 13 23.16 -19.10 -25.63
C MET A 13 22.85 -17.83 -24.87
N VAL A 14 23.86 -17.23 -24.22
CA VAL A 14 23.73 -15.96 -23.48
C VAL A 14 22.99 -14.91 -24.31
N LYS A 15 23.41 -14.71 -25.58
CA LYS A 15 22.76 -13.75 -26.49
C LYS A 15 21.26 -13.98 -26.65
N VAL A 16 20.80 -15.21 -26.72
CA VAL A 16 19.39 -15.57 -26.87
C VAL A 16 18.64 -15.26 -25.59
N LEU A 17 19.18 -15.67 -24.44
CA LEU A 17 18.56 -15.35 -23.13
C LEU A 17 18.44 -13.86 -22.87
N LEU A 18 19.49 -13.09 -23.19
CA LEU A 18 19.45 -11.63 -23.05
C LEU A 18 18.41 -10.96 -23.97
N ASN A 19 18.22 -11.50 -25.18
CA ASN A 19 17.17 -11.02 -26.08
C ASN A 19 15.77 -11.36 -25.55
N MET A 20 15.53 -12.56 -25.01
CA MET A 20 14.27 -12.95 -24.37
C MET A 20 13.98 -12.05 -23.17
N PHE A 21 15.00 -11.77 -22.36
CA PHE A 21 14.93 -10.92 -21.18
C PHE A 21 14.55 -9.47 -21.55
N LYS A 22 15.23 -8.90 -22.54
CA LYS A 22 14.98 -7.55 -23.06
C LYS A 22 13.58 -7.39 -23.67
N ARG A 23 13.07 -8.44 -24.35
CA ARG A 23 11.73 -8.43 -24.98
C ARG A 23 10.60 -8.76 -24.02
N GLY A 24 10.88 -9.02 -22.73
CA GLY A 24 9.89 -9.43 -21.74
C GLY A 24 9.34 -10.84 -21.92
N GLN A 25 9.91 -11.64 -22.83
CA GLN A 25 9.53 -13.05 -23.02
C GLN A 25 9.93 -13.91 -21.81
N LEU A 26 10.97 -13.50 -21.10
CA LEU A 26 11.36 -14.04 -19.79
C LEU A 26 11.11 -12.95 -18.75
N ASN A 27 10.06 -13.12 -17.95
CA ASN A 27 9.63 -12.12 -16.99
C ASN A 27 10.44 -12.19 -15.69
N LYS A 28 11.04 -11.07 -15.32
CA LYS A 28 11.86 -10.91 -14.11
C LYS A 28 11.12 -10.35 -12.91
N ASN A 29 9.88 -9.89 -13.10
CA ASN A 29 9.15 -9.07 -12.14
C ASN A 29 8.09 -9.85 -11.38
N HIS A 30 8.30 -11.15 -11.12
CA HIS A 30 7.36 -11.88 -10.28
C HIS A 30 7.22 -11.21 -8.90
N PRO A 31 5.98 -11.01 -8.35
CA PRO A 31 5.76 -10.31 -7.09
C PRO A 31 6.56 -10.85 -5.90
N LEU A 32 6.77 -12.17 -5.86
CA LEU A 32 7.54 -12.84 -4.81
C LEU A 32 9.05 -12.84 -5.05
N GLN A 33 9.51 -12.34 -6.20
CA GLN A 33 10.92 -12.29 -6.53
C GLN A 33 11.58 -11.09 -5.87
N ARG A 34 12.77 -11.29 -5.34
CA ARG A 34 13.58 -10.23 -4.75
C ARG A 34 14.15 -9.29 -5.81
N HIS A 35 14.51 -8.08 -5.39
CA HIS A 35 15.15 -7.12 -6.28
C HIS A 35 16.48 -7.64 -6.82
N ALA A 36 16.73 -7.40 -8.10
CA ALA A 36 18.05 -7.52 -8.70
C ALA A 36 19.02 -6.49 -8.10
N ASP A 37 20.32 -6.58 -8.45
CA ASP A 37 21.36 -5.61 -8.07
C ASP A 37 21.80 -5.66 -6.60
N ARG A 38 22.01 -6.88 -6.10
CA ARG A 38 22.63 -7.12 -4.79
C ARG A 38 24.12 -7.46 -4.89
N TRP A 39 24.59 -7.80 -6.07
CA TRP A 39 25.96 -8.22 -6.27
C TRP A 39 26.93 -7.04 -6.35
N LYS A 40 28.01 -7.12 -5.55
CA LYS A 40 29.11 -6.17 -5.63
C LYS A 40 29.89 -6.39 -6.94
N LEU A 41 30.60 -5.36 -7.40
CA LEU A 41 31.37 -5.35 -8.64
C LEU A 41 32.28 -6.58 -8.78
N ILE A 42 32.88 -7.05 -7.69
CA ILE A 42 33.79 -8.21 -7.74
C ILE A 42 33.03 -9.49 -8.10
N ALA A 43 31.82 -9.72 -7.56
CA ALA A 43 30.99 -10.87 -7.90
C ALA A 43 30.47 -10.80 -9.34
N LYS A 44 30.01 -9.60 -9.78
CA LYS A 44 29.63 -9.37 -11.20
C LYS A 44 30.78 -9.67 -12.15
N SER A 45 32.00 -9.25 -11.80
CA SER A 45 33.22 -9.47 -12.59
C SER A 45 33.60 -10.94 -12.62
N GLY A 46 33.42 -11.66 -11.51
CA GLY A 46 33.67 -13.11 -11.45
C GLY A 46 32.77 -13.87 -12.42
N LEU A 47 31.43 -13.58 -12.40
CA LEU A 47 30.52 -14.21 -13.35
C LEU A 47 30.89 -13.97 -14.82
N VAL A 48 31.21 -12.71 -15.17
CA VAL A 48 31.62 -12.38 -16.55
C VAL A 48 32.88 -13.14 -16.93
N SER A 49 33.84 -13.24 -16.01
CA SER A 49 35.06 -14.03 -16.24
C SER A 49 34.77 -15.52 -16.47
N THR A 50 33.88 -16.12 -15.65
CA THR A 50 33.42 -17.51 -15.82
C THR A 50 32.85 -17.75 -17.22
N ILE A 51 31.96 -16.87 -17.68
CA ILE A 51 31.33 -16.95 -19.00
C ILE A 51 32.38 -16.87 -20.12
N ILE A 52 33.27 -15.88 -20.08
CA ILE A 52 34.28 -15.68 -21.12
C ILE A 52 35.29 -16.85 -21.16
N LYS A 53 35.60 -17.46 -20.02
CA LYS A 53 36.48 -18.61 -19.94
C LYS A 53 35.83 -19.94 -20.29
N GLY A 54 34.52 -20.00 -20.43
CA GLY A 54 33.79 -21.24 -20.67
C GLY A 54 33.74 -22.15 -19.45
N GLU A 55 33.88 -21.61 -18.22
CA GLU A 55 33.80 -22.37 -16.96
C GLU A 55 32.34 -22.73 -16.67
N ASP A 56 32.11 -23.79 -15.88
CA ASP A 56 30.75 -24.25 -15.53
C ASP A 56 29.94 -23.24 -14.76
N LEU A 57 28.65 -23.19 -15.02
CA LEU A 57 27.70 -22.29 -14.39
C LEU A 57 26.42 -23.04 -14.04
N ASP A 58 25.90 -22.81 -12.82
CA ASP A 58 24.62 -23.35 -12.39
C ASP A 58 23.49 -22.95 -13.33
N SER A 59 22.60 -23.92 -13.61
CA SER A 59 21.42 -23.72 -14.45
C SER A 59 20.47 -22.63 -13.93
N LEU A 60 19.84 -21.90 -14.84
CA LEU A 60 18.73 -21.00 -14.51
C LEU A 60 17.45 -21.79 -14.25
N LYS A 61 16.53 -21.24 -13.44
CA LYS A 61 15.24 -21.85 -13.16
C LYS A 61 14.11 -20.92 -13.61
N ILE A 62 13.17 -21.50 -14.35
CA ILE A 62 12.02 -20.81 -14.92
C ILE A 62 10.77 -21.59 -14.55
N CYS A 63 9.68 -20.90 -14.21
CA CYS A 63 8.33 -21.47 -14.16
C CYS A 63 7.53 -20.99 -15.37
N GLU A 64 6.87 -21.92 -16.03
CA GLU A 64 5.87 -21.64 -17.06
C GLU A 64 4.51 -21.66 -16.40
N GLN A 65 3.77 -20.55 -16.48
CA GLN A 65 2.41 -20.41 -16.00
C GLN A 65 1.48 -20.24 -17.19
N ILE A 66 0.55 -21.17 -17.34
CA ILE A 66 -0.46 -21.12 -18.41
C ILE A 66 -1.60 -20.23 -17.94
N LEU A 67 -1.92 -19.21 -18.74
CA LEU A 67 -3.04 -18.29 -18.46
C LEU A 67 -4.33 -18.72 -19.15
N ASN A 68 -4.21 -19.23 -20.38
CA ASN A 68 -5.29 -19.79 -21.19
C ASN A 68 -4.72 -20.72 -22.26
N GLU A 69 -5.54 -21.18 -23.21
CA GLU A 69 -5.12 -22.13 -24.26
C GLU A 69 -3.99 -21.62 -25.16
N THR A 70 -3.81 -20.31 -25.27
CA THR A 70 -2.82 -19.66 -26.19
C THR A 70 -1.72 -18.91 -25.48
N ASP A 71 -1.95 -18.50 -24.23
CA ASP A 71 -1.10 -17.55 -23.53
C ASP A 71 -0.46 -18.19 -22.29
N PHE A 72 0.83 -17.93 -22.14
CA PHE A 72 1.59 -18.34 -20.98
C PHE A 72 2.62 -17.26 -20.59
N ILE A 73 3.08 -17.30 -19.35
CA ILE A 73 4.16 -16.45 -18.84
C ILE A 73 5.34 -17.35 -18.45
N LEU A 74 6.54 -16.95 -18.82
CA LEU A 74 7.78 -17.56 -18.33
C LEU A 74 8.35 -16.68 -17.21
N TRP A 75 8.26 -17.17 -15.98
CA TRP A 75 8.81 -16.49 -14.80
C TRP A 75 10.23 -16.95 -14.52
N LEU A 76 11.21 -16.04 -14.52
CA LEU A 76 12.55 -16.33 -14.05
C LEU A 76 12.56 -16.41 -12.53
N ILE A 77 12.67 -17.60 -11.94
CA ILE A 77 12.59 -17.83 -10.50
C ILE A 77 13.94 -17.99 -9.80
N ASP A 78 14.98 -18.39 -10.52
CA ASP A 78 16.38 -18.33 -10.06
C ASP A 78 17.30 -17.90 -11.20
N GLY A 79 18.34 -17.14 -10.85
CA GLY A 79 19.33 -16.62 -11.77
C GLY A 79 19.12 -15.16 -12.18
N LEU A 80 18.20 -14.43 -11.55
CA LEU A 80 17.93 -13.02 -11.84
C LEU A 80 19.22 -12.17 -11.73
N GLN A 81 19.99 -12.31 -10.66
CA GLN A 81 21.26 -11.60 -10.48
C GLN A 81 22.26 -11.90 -11.61
N ARG A 82 22.30 -13.16 -12.05
CA ARG A 82 23.17 -13.61 -13.15
C ARG A 82 22.77 -12.94 -14.46
N LEU A 83 21.51 -13.05 -14.88
CA LEU A 83 21.05 -12.46 -16.14
C LEU A 83 21.13 -10.93 -16.14
N THR A 84 20.76 -10.28 -15.05
CA THR A 84 20.91 -8.82 -14.92
C THR A 84 22.37 -8.40 -15.04
N THR A 85 23.30 -9.13 -14.41
CA THR A 85 24.76 -8.85 -14.53
C THR A 85 25.26 -8.99 -15.95
N LEU A 86 24.82 -10.05 -16.67
CA LEU A 86 25.22 -10.26 -18.06
C LEU A 86 24.63 -9.19 -18.98
N GLU A 87 23.38 -8.78 -18.76
CA GLU A 87 22.74 -7.67 -19.48
C GLU A 87 23.49 -6.35 -19.27
N GLU A 88 23.79 -6.01 -18.01
CA GLU A 88 24.55 -4.80 -17.66
C GLU A 88 25.92 -4.78 -18.29
N TYR A 89 26.64 -5.91 -18.26
CA TYR A 89 27.97 -6.00 -18.90
C TYR A 89 27.89 -5.84 -20.41
N LYS A 90 26.98 -6.55 -21.06
CA LYS A 90 26.73 -6.45 -22.50
C LYS A 90 26.43 -5.02 -22.95
N ASN A 91 25.65 -4.29 -22.14
CA ASN A 91 25.28 -2.89 -22.38
C ASN A 91 26.39 -1.89 -21.94
N GLY A 92 27.52 -2.38 -21.40
CA GLY A 92 28.65 -1.53 -20.99
C GLY A 92 28.42 -0.75 -19.71
N ALA A 93 27.47 -1.15 -18.83
CA ALA A 93 27.17 -0.45 -17.59
C ALA A 93 28.33 -0.48 -16.59
N PHE A 94 29.15 -1.51 -16.61
CA PHE A 94 30.32 -1.58 -15.74
C PHE A 94 31.57 -2.10 -16.47
N ARG A 95 32.73 -1.95 -15.81
CA ARG A 95 34.04 -2.52 -16.19
C ARG A 95 34.35 -3.66 -15.24
N ILE A 96 35.02 -4.71 -15.75
CA ILE A 96 35.53 -5.81 -14.92
C ILE A 96 36.44 -5.21 -13.83
N SER A 97 36.26 -5.67 -12.61
CA SER A 97 37.01 -5.19 -11.43
C SER A 97 38.52 -5.34 -11.62
N LYS A 98 39.28 -4.31 -11.20
CA LYS A 98 40.75 -4.40 -11.14
C LYS A 98 41.24 -5.40 -10.09
N ASN A 99 40.40 -5.78 -9.14
CA ASN A 99 40.70 -6.75 -8.07
C ASN A 99 40.25 -8.18 -8.41
N LEU A 100 39.96 -8.49 -9.69
CA LEU A 100 39.65 -9.86 -10.09
C LEU A 100 40.85 -10.75 -9.86
N GLU A 101 40.70 -11.82 -9.08
CA GLU A 101 41.82 -12.71 -8.68
C GLU A 101 42.44 -13.48 -9.85
N MET A 102 41.59 -13.97 -10.79
CA MET A 102 42.04 -14.72 -11.95
C MET A 102 41.64 -13.99 -13.25
N PRO A 103 42.34 -12.91 -13.61
CA PRO A 103 41.89 -11.99 -14.65
C PRO A 103 42.29 -12.44 -16.09
N PHE A 104 43.11 -13.45 -16.22
CA PHE A 104 43.65 -13.84 -17.54
C PHE A 104 42.77 -14.90 -18.18
N VAL A 105 42.51 -14.70 -19.48
CA VAL A 105 41.92 -15.68 -20.39
C VAL A 105 42.88 -15.98 -21.51
N TYR A 106 42.87 -17.21 -22.01
CA TYR A 106 43.66 -17.65 -23.15
C TYR A 106 42.71 -18.03 -24.26
N TYR A 107 42.89 -17.48 -25.44
CA TYR A 107 42.06 -17.74 -26.61
C TYR A 107 42.93 -17.89 -27.88
N GLN A 108 42.37 -18.52 -28.91
CA GLN A 108 43.03 -18.65 -30.19
C GLN A 108 42.68 -17.49 -31.10
N GLN A 109 43.68 -16.89 -31.72
CA GLN A 109 43.55 -15.82 -32.68
C GLN A 109 44.37 -16.09 -33.92
N CYS A 110 43.80 -15.83 -35.09
CA CYS A 110 44.53 -15.91 -36.35
C CYS A 110 45.42 -14.68 -36.53
N ILE A 111 46.73 -14.85 -36.47
CA ILE A 111 47.72 -13.77 -36.64
C ILE A 111 48.61 -14.17 -37.78
N ASN A 112 48.62 -13.40 -38.87
CA ASN A 112 49.38 -13.69 -40.07
C ASN A 112 49.13 -15.11 -40.64
N GLU A 113 47.87 -15.50 -40.74
CA GLU A 113 47.41 -16.80 -41.23
C GLU A 113 47.77 -18.01 -40.32
N GLU A 114 48.35 -17.77 -39.15
CA GLU A 114 48.66 -18.77 -38.13
C GLU A 114 47.77 -18.64 -36.91
N MET A 115 47.22 -19.76 -36.41
CA MET A 115 46.47 -19.78 -35.15
C MET A 115 47.42 -19.73 -33.97
N LYS A 116 47.34 -18.64 -33.17
CA LYS A 116 48.18 -18.44 -31.98
C LYS A 116 47.33 -18.33 -30.73
N VAL A 117 47.84 -18.87 -29.61
CA VAL A 117 47.23 -18.70 -28.30
C VAL A 117 47.66 -17.35 -27.74
N VAL A 118 46.67 -16.49 -27.49
CA VAL A 118 46.86 -15.15 -26.94
C VAL A 118 46.39 -15.11 -25.49
N LYS A 119 47.18 -14.50 -24.61
CA LYS A 119 46.82 -14.21 -23.22
C LYS A 119 46.23 -12.82 -23.14
N TYR A 120 45.02 -12.69 -22.58
CA TYR A 120 44.34 -11.41 -22.47
C TYR A 120 43.98 -11.12 -21.00
N ASP A 121 44.14 -9.87 -20.57
CA ASP A 121 43.78 -9.38 -19.22
C ASP A 121 42.41 -8.71 -19.24
N LEU A 122 41.47 -9.30 -18.55
CA LEU A 122 40.08 -8.83 -18.46
C LEU A 122 39.89 -7.59 -17.58
N ARG A 123 40.82 -7.25 -16.69
CA ARG A 123 40.70 -6.17 -15.71
C ARG A 123 40.45 -4.82 -16.38
N GLY A 124 39.45 -4.10 -15.88
CA GLY A 124 39.09 -2.76 -16.37
C GLY A 124 38.41 -2.74 -17.73
N LYS A 125 38.14 -3.89 -18.34
CA LYS A 125 37.53 -4.01 -19.67
C LYS A 125 36.00 -3.98 -19.58
N ARG A 126 35.37 -3.29 -20.52
CA ARG A 126 33.95 -3.38 -20.82
C ARG A 126 33.76 -4.41 -21.94
N PHE A 127 32.54 -4.84 -22.20
CA PHE A 127 32.23 -5.78 -23.28
C PHE A 127 32.83 -5.33 -24.64
N LYS A 128 32.63 -4.06 -25.01
CA LYS A 128 33.12 -3.48 -26.24
C LYS A 128 34.64 -3.39 -26.34
N ASP A 129 35.36 -3.48 -25.21
CA ASP A 129 36.85 -3.39 -25.17
C ASP A 129 37.48 -4.78 -25.36
N LEU A 130 36.67 -5.84 -25.40
CA LEU A 130 37.13 -7.21 -25.64
C LEU A 130 37.43 -7.44 -27.12
N PRO A 131 38.43 -8.31 -27.46
CA PRO A 131 38.58 -8.87 -28.81
C PRO A 131 37.29 -9.56 -29.26
N GLU A 132 37.06 -9.60 -30.59
CA GLU A 132 35.86 -10.19 -31.20
C GLU A 132 35.65 -11.65 -30.76
N GLU A 133 36.72 -12.43 -30.73
CA GLU A 133 36.70 -13.83 -30.30
C GLU A 133 36.20 -13.99 -28.84
N LEU A 134 36.52 -13.06 -27.96
CA LEU A 134 36.05 -13.10 -26.58
C LEU A 134 34.60 -12.52 -26.42
N GLN A 135 34.19 -11.60 -27.29
CA GLN A 135 32.80 -11.18 -27.40
C GLN A 135 31.92 -12.34 -27.89
N ASP A 136 32.38 -13.07 -28.89
CA ASP A 136 31.69 -14.25 -29.42
C ASP A 136 31.63 -15.39 -28.40
N ALA A 137 32.72 -15.63 -27.64
CA ALA A 137 32.74 -16.58 -26.55
C ALA A 137 31.70 -16.23 -25.47
N PHE A 138 31.56 -14.95 -25.13
CA PHE A 138 30.52 -14.48 -24.20
C PHE A 138 29.10 -14.67 -24.76
N ASP A 139 28.86 -14.30 -26.01
CA ASP A 139 27.55 -14.36 -26.65
C ASP A 139 27.05 -15.78 -26.89
N SER A 140 27.97 -16.68 -27.25
CA SER A 140 27.69 -18.08 -27.57
C SER A 140 27.76 -19.02 -26.37
N TYR A 141 28.12 -18.52 -25.18
CA TYR A 141 28.20 -19.35 -23.98
C TYR A 141 26.85 -20.02 -23.67
N PRO A 142 26.82 -21.37 -23.54
CA PRO A 142 25.59 -22.11 -23.29
C PRO A 142 25.20 -22.07 -21.81
N ILE A 143 23.96 -21.69 -21.52
CA ILE A 143 23.39 -21.75 -20.18
C ILE A 143 22.27 -22.79 -20.15
N GLU A 144 22.35 -23.76 -19.24
CA GLU A 144 21.29 -24.72 -18.99
C GLU A 144 20.12 -23.99 -18.29
N VAL A 145 18.90 -24.24 -18.76
CA VAL A 145 17.67 -23.72 -18.20
C VAL A 145 16.79 -24.90 -17.82
N VAL A 146 16.44 -24.99 -16.55
CA VAL A 146 15.42 -25.93 -16.04
C VAL A 146 14.09 -25.21 -15.99
N LYS A 147 13.13 -25.67 -16.78
CA LYS A 147 11.79 -25.14 -16.86
C LYS A 147 10.83 -26.06 -16.10
N HIS A 148 10.13 -25.49 -15.10
CA HIS A 148 8.98 -26.12 -14.44
C HIS A 148 7.75 -25.77 -15.28
N LEU A 149 7.00 -26.76 -15.72
CA LEU A 149 5.90 -26.59 -16.66
C LEU A 149 4.56 -26.52 -15.91
N ASP A 150 3.64 -25.71 -16.44
CA ASP A 150 2.25 -25.65 -15.98
C ASP A 150 2.14 -25.41 -14.46
N CYS A 151 2.84 -24.37 -13.99
CA CYS A 151 2.90 -24.03 -12.58
C CYS A 151 1.72 -23.15 -12.15
N THR A 152 1.11 -23.48 -11.03
CA THR A 152 0.20 -22.60 -10.30
C THR A 152 0.97 -21.53 -9.52
N ASP A 153 0.27 -20.49 -9.03
CA ASP A 153 0.89 -19.45 -8.18
C ASP A 153 1.54 -20.04 -6.91
N GLU A 154 0.91 -21.05 -6.31
CA GLU A 154 1.43 -21.76 -5.14
C GLU A 154 2.72 -22.52 -5.47
N GLU A 155 2.79 -23.18 -6.62
CA GLU A 155 3.97 -23.91 -7.08
C GLU A 155 5.11 -22.94 -7.43
N ILE A 156 4.81 -21.80 -8.05
CA ILE A 156 5.80 -20.74 -8.30
C ILE A 156 6.36 -20.23 -6.96
N ALA A 157 5.50 -19.93 -5.99
CA ALA A 157 5.91 -19.50 -4.64
C ALA A 157 6.81 -20.54 -3.96
N TYR A 158 6.43 -21.82 -4.05
CA TYR A 158 7.22 -22.92 -3.53
C TYR A 158 8.61 -23.00 -4.18
N HIS A 159 8.69 -22.90 -5.52
CA HIS A 159 9.97 -22.95 -6.23
C HIS A 159 10.85 -21.74 -5.92
N ILE A 160 10.29 -20.54 -5.84
CA ILE A 160 11.02 -19.34 -5.40
C ILE A 160 11.62 -19.56 -4.02
N ALA A 161 10.82 -20.04 -3.06
CA ALA A 161 11.28 -20.34 -1.71
C ALA A 161 12.38 -21.41 -1.69
N ARG A 162 12.22 -22.48 -2.48
CA ARG A 162 13.16 -23.61 -2.58
C ARG A 162 14.53 -23.18 -3.10
N TYR A 163 14.57 -22.44 -4.22
CA TYR A 163 15.83 -22.04 -4.86
C TYR A 163 16.53 -20.90 -4.13
N ASN A 164 15.80 -20.07 -3.43
CA ASN A 164 16.39 -19.01 -2.61
C ASN A 164 16.89 -19.47 -1.23
N ARG A 165 16.70 -20.75 -0.85
CA ARG A 165 17.22 -21.28 0.45
C ARG A 165 18.75 -21.26 0.55
N GLN A 166 19.46 -21.33 -0.55
CA GLN A 166 20.93 -21.33 -0.56
C GLN A 166 21.54 -19.93 -0.37
N THR A 167 20.80 -18.88 -0.71
CA THR A 167 21.14 -17.49 -0.38
C THR A 167 20.18 -17.03 0.70
N SER A 168 20.69 -16.65 1.87
CA SER A 168 19.86 -16.26 3.01
C SER A 168 18.89 -15.13 2.63
N MET A 169 17.60 -15.47 2.48
CA MET A 169 16.55 -14.47 2.37
C MET A 169 16.49 -13.68 3.68
N ASN A 170 16.35 -12.37 3.60
CA ASN A 170 16.09 -11.57 4.78
C ASN A 170 14.66 -11.84 5.31
N ALA A 171 14.35 -11.31 6.51
CA ALA A 171 13.06 -11.56 7.16
C ALA A 171 11.87 -11.09 6.31
N GLU A 172 11.98 -9.95 5.65
CA GLU A 172 10.90 -9.37 4.84
C GLU A 172 10.66 -10.17 3.55
N GLU A 173 11.71 -10.68 2.94
CA GLU A 173 11.59 -11.59 1.78
C GLU A 173 10.93 -12.92 2.14
N LYS A 174 11.16 -13.42 3.38
CA LYS A 174 10.47 -14.62 3.87
C LYS A 174 9.02 -14.36 4.19
N ASN A 175 8.72 -13.15 4.67
CA ASN A 175 7.36 -12.77 5.05
C ASN A 175 6.43 -12.61 3.86
N ILE A 176 6.91 -12.21 2.68
CA ILE A 176 6.05 -12.05 1.50
C ILE A 176 5.61 -13.39 0.89
N LEU A 177 6.38 -14.48 1.09
CA LEU A 177 6.10 -15.77 0.47
C LEU A 177 4.73 -16.36 0.84
N PRO A 178 4.28 -16.33 2.11
CA PRO A 178 2.94 -16.82 2.45
C PRO A 178 1.79 -15.91 1.98
N MET A 179 2.10 -14.75 1.40
CA MET A 179 1.12 -13.77 0.92
C MET A 179 0.98 -13.79 -0.60
N SER A 180 1.01 -14.98 -1.24
CA SER A 180 1.00 -15.14 -2.70
C SER A 180 -0.20 -14.47 -3.38
N ASN A 181 -1.39 -14.53 -2.79
CA ASN A 181 -2.62 -13.96 -3.37
C ASN A 181 -2.60 -12.43 -3.43
N ILE A 182 -1.95 -11.78 -2.47
CA ILE A 182 -1.89 -10.32 -2.36
C ILE A 182 -0.51 -9.74 -2.69
N ALA A 183 0.47 -10.58 -3.03
CA ALA A 183 1.85 -10.14 -3.30
C ALA A 183 1.93 -9.10 -4.42
N THR A 184 1.09 -9.23 -5.46
CA THR A 184 1.00 -8.27 -6.56
C THR A 184 0.50 -6.91 -6.06
N TYR A 185 -0.52 -6.88 -5.21
CA TYR A 185 -1.06 -5.64 -4.65
C TYR A 185 -0.03 -4.95 -3.76
N ILE A 186 0.62 -5.70 -2.85
CA ILE A 186 1.71 -5.18 -2.02
C ILE A 186 2.82 -4.57 -2.88
N LYS A 187 3.26 -5.29 -3.93
CA LYS A 187 4.31 -4.81 -4.82
C LYS A 187 3.91 -3.55 -5.57
N ASN A 188 2.69 -3.49 -6.09
CA ASN A 188 2.18 -2.32 -6.77
C ASN A 188 2.15 -1.11 -5.83
N THR A 189 1.64 -1.28 -4.61
CA THR A 189 1.62 -0.22 -3.59
C THR A 189 3.02 0.23 -3.21
N THR A 190 4.00 -0.68 -3.04
CA THR A 190 5.39 -0.28 -2.75
C THR A 190 6.09 0.46 -3.90
N ASN A 191 5.54 0.40 -5.11
CA ASN A 191 6.00 1.18 -6.26
C ASN A 191 5.35 2.57 -6.36
N ASN A 192 4.38 2.90 -5.50
CA ASN A 192 3.77 4.22 -5.43
C ASN A 192 4.86 5.29 -5.23
N ASP A 193 4.72 6.42 -5.92
CA ASP A 193 5.73 7.49 -5.93
C ASP A 193 5.92 8.10 -4.54
N PHE A 194 4.92 8.05 -3.66
CA PHE A 194 5.06 8.45 -2.26
C PHE A 194 6.30 7.85 -1.59
N PHE A 195 6.57 6.57 -1.80
CA PHE A 195 7.71 5.90 -1.17
C PHE A 195 9.06 6.29 -1.76
N LYS A 196 9.08 6.87 -2.96
CA LYS A 196 10.31 7.28 -3.63
C LYS A 196 10.65 8.75 -3.35
N ASP A 197 9.61 9.61 -3.38
CA ASP A 197 9.80 11.04 -3.53
C ASP A 197 9.40 11.84 -2.28
N TYR A 198 8.52 11.30 -1.41
CA TYR A 198 7.89 12.04 -0.32
C TYR A 198 8.18 11.51 1.07
N GLY A 199 8.52 10.24 1.22
CA GLY A 199 8.81 9.63 2.51
C GLY A 199 10.30 9.61 2.85
N ASN A 200 10.62 9.25 4.09
CA ASN A 200 11.99 9.14 4.58
C ASN A 200 12.43 7.66 4.55
N TYR A 201 12.66 7.14 3.35
CA TYR A 201 13.08 5.76 3.11
C TYR A 201 14.43 5.72 2.42
N THR A 202 15.36 4.94 2.97
CA THR A 202 16.67 4.75 2.34
C THR A 202 16.56 3.78 1.17
N GLU A 203 17.40 3.96 0.15
CA GLU A 203 17.49 3.01 -0.97
C GLU A 203 17.73 1.57 -0.50
N SER A 204 18.51 1.38 0.57
CA SER A 204 18.74 0.06 1.16
C SER A 204 17.47 -0.53 1.74
N GLU A 205 16.61 0.26 2.35
CA GLU A 205 15.31 -0.20 2.89
C GLU A 205 14.36 -0.60 1.77
N ILE A 206 14.29 0.19 0.72
CA ILE A 206 13.49 -0.12 -0.48
C ILE A 206 13.99 -1.42 -1.13
N LYS A 207 15.29 -1.51 -1.42
CA LYS A 207 15.93 -2.68 -2.06
C LYS A 207 15.80 -3.96 -1.22
N ASN A 208 15.78 -3.84 0.10
CA ASN A 208 15.61 -4.97 1.03
C ASN A 208 14.15 -5.37 1.29
N GLY A 209 13.19 -4.73 0.62
CA GLY A 209 11.77 -5.05 0.71
C GLY A 209 11.11 -4.64 2.03
N LYS A 210 11.72 -3.72 2.80
CA LYS A 210 11.13 -3.26 4.08
C LYS A 210 9.78 -2.54 3.89
N LEU A 211 9.55 -1.94 2.72
CA LEU A 211 8.26 -1.32 2.39
C LEU A 211 7.12 -2.32 2.33
N ASN A 212 7.37 -3.58 1.93
CA ASN A 212 6.35 -4.62 1.97
C ASN A 212 5.71 -4.70 3.36
N ARG A 213 6.55 -4.64 4.39
CA ARG A 213 6.09 -4.65 5.78
C ARG A 213 5.25 -3.43 6.11
N THR A 214 5.69 -2.23 5.72
CA THR A 214 4.93 -1.00 5.91
C THR A 214 3.54 -1.12 5.29
N VAL A 215 3.44 -1.62 4.05
CA VAL A 215 2.17 -1.79 3.33
C VAL A 215 1.26 -2.77 4.05
N TYR A 216 1.72 -4.00 4.34
CA TYR A 216 0.83 -4.98 4.97
C TYR A 216 0.47 -4.63 6.43
N GLU A 217 1.34 -3.96 7.20
CA GLU A 217 1.00 -3.43 8.53
C GLU A 217 -0.06 -2.32 8.40
N THR A 218 0.02 -1.45 7.38
CA THR A 218 -1.01 -0.42 7.10
C THR A 218 -2.35 -1.05 6.80
N ILE A 219 -2.42 -1.97 5.83
CA ILE A 219 -3.66 -2.70 5.50
C ILE A 219 -4.23 -3.39 6.75
N THR A 220 -3.36 -3.98 7.58
CA THR A 220 -3.81 -4.62 8.83
C THR A 220 -4.49 -3.63 9.76
N ILE A 221 -3.90 -2.46 9.99
CA ILE A 221 -4.47 -1.48 10.93
C ILE A 221 -5.75 -0.84 10.37
N MET A 222 -5.77 -0.54 9.08
CA MET A 222 -6.93 0.09 8.43
C MET A 222 -8.16 -0.84 8.41
N PHE A 223 -7.98 -2.10 8.00
CA PHE A 223 -9.10 -2.99 7.67
C PHE A 223 -9.20 -4.27 8.52
N HIS A 224 -8.13 -4.67 9.21
CA HIS A 224 -8.04 -5.93 9.97
C HIS A 224 -7.44 -5.72 11.37
N SER A 225 -7.72 -4.60 12.03
CA SER A 225 -7.06 -4.19 13.28
C SER A 225 -7.21 -5.18 14.43
N ASP A 226 -8.35 -5.88 14.53
CA ASP A 226 -8.62 -6.94 15.52
C ASP A 226 -7.66 -8.13 15.38
N LYS A 227 -7.16 -8.41 14.16
CA LYS A 227 -6.24 -9.50 13.83
C LYS A 227 -4.77 -9.10 13.94
N TYR A 228 -4.46 -7.85 14.29
CA TYR A 228 -3.08 -7.42 14.41
C TYR A 228 -2.30 -8.30 15.39
N THR A 229 -1.29 -8.97 14.88
CA THR A 229 -0.36 -9.82 15.61
C THR A 229 0.97 -9.87 14.85
N ARG A 230 1.96 -10.55 15.42
CA ARG A 230 3.24 -10.78 14.74
C ARG A 230 3.31 -12.17 14.13
N GLY A 231 4.08 -12.28 13.03
CA GLY A 231 4.46 -13.57 12.46
C GLY A 231 3.46 -14.15 11.48
N GLN A 232 3.60 -15.46 11.24
CA GLN A 232 2.94 -16.17 10.16
C GLN A 232 1.40 -16.14 10.21
N ALA A 233 0.83 -16.06 11.42
CA ALA A 233 -0.64 -16.04 11.59
C ALA A 233 -1.28 -14.81 10.93
N LEU A 234 -0.66 -13.62 11.10
CA LEU A 234 -1.11 -12.40 10.43
C LEU A 234 -0.98 -12.52 8.91
N LEU A 235 0.18 -12.98 8.44
CA LEU A 235 0.45 -13.08 7.00
C LEU A 235 -0.52 -14.03 6.30
N LYS A 236 -0.85 -15.15 6.94
CA LYS A 236 -1.86 -16.09 6.46
C LYS A 236 -3.25 -15.46 6.42
N HIS A 237 -3.64 -14.76 7.50
CA HIS A 237 -4.93 -14.07 7.57
C HIS A 237 -5.08 -13.06 6.43
N LEU A 238 -4.07 -12.22 6.19
CA LEU A 238 -4.11 -11.23 5.11
C LEU A 238 -4.17 -11.88 3.74
N ASN A 239 -3.43 -12.96 3.52
CA ASN A 239 -3.47 -13.70 2.24
C ASN A 239 -4.85 -14.27 1.91
N GLU A 240 -5.64 -14.61 2.93
CA GLU A 240 -6.96 -15.22 2.79
C GLU A 240 -8.09 -14.18 2.76
N ASN A 241 -7.92 -13.00 3.35
CA ASN A 241 -9.00 -12.05 3.62
C ASN A 241 -8.79 -10.65 3.03
N ALA A 242 -7.56 -10.18 2.85
CA ALA A 242 -7.31 -8.88 2.25
C ALA A 242 -7.60 -8.90 0.73
N ASN A 243 -8.18 -7.83 0.22
CA ASN A 243 -8.65 -7.75 -1.16
C ASN A 243 -8.08 -6.52 -1.91
N LYS A 244 -8.33 -6.47 -3.22
CA LYS A 244 -7.81 -5.41 -4.09
C LYS A 244 -8.29 -4.01 -3.68
N GLU A 245 -9.54 -3.88 -3.26
CA GLU A 245 -10.18 -2.59 -2.93
C GLU A 245 -9.49 -1.90 -1.75
N GLU A 246 -9.04 -2.66 -0.75
CA GLU A 246 -8.27 -2.16 0.38
C GLU A 246 -6.92 -1.56 -0.06
N PHE A 247 -6.23 -2.21 -1.01
CA PHE A 247 -4.99 -1.69 -1.56
C PHE A 247 -5.20 -0.49 -2.49
N ASP A 248 -6.29 -0.48 -3.27
CA ASP A 248 -6.66 0.66 -4.10
C ASP A 248 -6.98 1.88 -3.22
N THR A 249 -7.69 1.70 -2.10
CA THR A 249 -7.94 2.75 -1.10
C THR A 249 -6.63 3.33 -0.57
N LEU A 250 -5.72 2.46 -0.11
CA LEU A 250 -4.40 2.91 0.37
C LEU A 250 -3.62 3.66 -0.71
N ASN A 251 -3.62 3.20 -1.96
CA ASN A 251 -2.90 3.88 -3.05
C ASN A 251 -3.48 5.28 -3.30
N ASN A 252 -4.81 5.44 -3.34
CA ASN A 252 -5.45 6.74 -3.50
C ASN A 252 -5.12 7.71 -2.36
N GLU A 253 -5.04 7.20 -1.13
CA GLU A 253 -4.65 7.97 0.04
C GLU A 253 -3.17 8.35 0.01
N LEU A 254 -2.28 7.47 -0.44
CA LEU A 254 -0.87 7.79 -0.66
C LEU A 254 -0.69 8.88 -1.71
N ASP A 255 -1.45 8.83 -2.80
CA ASP A 255 -1.42 9.86 -3.85
C ASP A 255 -1.93 11.20 -3.31
N THR A 256 -2.95 11.19 -2.43
CA THR A 256 -3.44 12.40 -1.75
C THR A 256 -2.38 12.95 -0.80
N LEU A 257 -1.77 12.10 0.03
CA LEU A 257 -0.69 12.49 0.95
C LEU A 257 0.51 13.09 0.20
N ALA A 258 0.88 12.52 -0.94
CA ALA A 258 1.98 13.03 -1.77
C ALA A 258 1.76 14.49 -2.22
N ASN A 259 0.50 14.91 -2.36
CA ASN A 259 0.15 16.27 -2.76
C ASN A 259 0.07 17.28 -1.60
N ILE A 260 0.01 16.82 -0.34
CA ILE A 260 -0.23 17.69 0.82
C ILE A 260 0.94 17.76 1.79
N ILE A 261 1.80 16.74 1.87
CA ILE A 261 2.96 16.75 2.76
C ILE A 261 4.13 17.55 2.16
N ASP A 262 4.95 18.11 3.03
CA ASP A 262 6.18 18.81 2.68
C ASP A 262 7.45 18.03 3.10
N GLU A 263 8.63 18.59 2.83
CA GLU A 263 9.92 17.98 3.20
C GLU A 263 10.06 17.75 4.71
N GLU A 264 9.43 18.59 5.53
CA GLU A 264 9.51 18.49 6.98
C GLU A 264 8.65 17.39 7.55
N THR A 265 7.39 17.33 7.14
CA THR A 265 6.42 16.33 7.58
C THR A 265 6.67 14.98 6.95
N GLY A 266 7.21 14.95 5.73
CA GLY A 266 7.68 13.73 5.06
C GLY A 266 8.67 12.91 5.89
N LYS A 267 9.46 13.54 6.76
CA LYS A 267 10.42 12.86 7.67
C LYS A 267 9.73 11.96 8.71
N LEU A 268 8.44 12.15 8.99
CA LEU A 268 7.65 11.30 9.87
C LEU A 268 7.36 9.93 9.23
N PHE A 269 7.28 9.90 7.90
CA PHE A 269 6.97 8.70 7.14
C PHE A 269 8.25 7.88 6.87
N ASN A 270 8.63 7.08 7.82
CA ASN A 270 9.77 6.16 7.76
C ASN A 270 9.31 4.71 7.99
N VAL A 271 10.17 3.74 7.73
CA VAL A 271 9.87 2.29 7.87
C VAL A 271 9.30 1.89 9.23
N LYS A 272 9.58 2.68 10.28
CA LYS A 272 9.14 2.38 11.64
C LYS A 272 7.71 2.82 11.90
N ASN A 273 7.32 4.00 11.42
CA ASN A 273 6.11 4.70 11.85
C ASN A 273 5.09 4.98 10.73
N SER A 274 5.46 4.86 9.45
CA SER A 274 4.56 5.20 8.34
C SER A 274 3.19 4.54 8.42
N PHE A 275 3.15 3.26 8.78
CA PHE A 275 1.89 2.52 8.89
C PHE A 275 0.93 3.13 9.93
N LEU A 276 1.45 3.81 10.96
CA LEU A 276 0.64 4.56 11.94
C LEU A 276 0.06 5.82 11.32
N PHE A 277 0.89 6.60 10.61
CA PHE A 277 0.46 7.86 10.00
C PHE A 277 -0.45 7.65 8.80
N PHE A 278 -0.25 6.58 8.00
CA PHE A 278 -1.19 6.21 6.94
C PHE A 278 -2.55 5.82 7.52
N SER A 279 -2.56 4.99 8.56
CA SER A 279 -3.81 4.60 9.23
C SER A 279 -4.49 5.78 9.94
N LEU A 280 -3.71 6.74 10.44
CA LEU A 280 -4.24 7.97 11.02
C LEU A 280 -4.86 8.87 9.95
N PHE A 281 -4.22 8.98 8.78
CA PHE A 281 -4.76 9.75 7.66
C PHE A 281 -6.07 9.15 7.14
N HIS A 282 -6.14 7.82 7.04
CA HIS A 282 -7.40 7.13 6.73
C HIS A 282 -8.54 7.56 7.65
N LYS A 283 -8.31 7.56 8.97
CA LYS A 283 -9.31 8.02 9.95
C LYS A 283 -9.59 9.52 9.87
N PHE A 284 -8.59 10.33 9.52
CA PHE A 284 -8.75 11.76 9.36
C PHE A 284 -9.73 12.10 8.23
N LEU A 285 -9.70 11.34 7.12
CA LEU A 285 -10.62 11.55 6.00
C LEU A 285 -12.09 11.36 6.39
N ASP A 286 -12.39 10.54 7.41
CA ASP A 286 -13.75 10.39 7.95
C ASP A 286 -14.30 11.69 8.57
N TYR A 287 -13.44 12.59 9.02
CA TYR A 287 -13.85 13.89 9.59
C TYR A 287 -14.28 14.91 8.54
N LYS A 288 -14.11 14.60 7.24
CA LYS A 288 -14.47 15.49 6.11
C LYS A 288 -13.83 16.89 6.20
N ILE A 289 -12.71 17.01 6.87
CA ILE A 289 -11.86 18.19 6.90
C ILE A 289 -11.01 18.19 5.62
N GLU A 290 -10.68 19.38 5.10
CA GLU A 290 -9.81 19.50 3.93
C GLU A 290 -8.51 18.72 4.11
N PRO A 291 -8.12 17.81 3.18
CA PRO A 291 -6.95 16.95 3.34
C PRO A 291 -5.64 17.69 3.66
N ALA A 292 -5.46 18.91 3.12
CA ALA A 292 -4.27 19.73 3.38
C ALA A 292 -4.09 20.06 4.88
N ARG A 293 -5.15 20.14 5.65
CA ARG A 293 -5.10 20.39 7.10
C ARG A 293 -4.38 19.28 7.87
N PHE A 294 -4.32 18.07 7.31
CA PHE A 294 -3.55 16.99 7.92
C PHE A 294 -2.05 17.30 7.99
N ASN A 295 -1.51 18.02 7.01
CA ASN A 295 -0.12 18.46 7.04
C ASN A 295 0.15 19.44 8.20
N ASP A 296 -0.79 20.33 8.50
CA ASP A 296 -0.70 21.27 9.63
C ASP A 296 -0.62 20.50 10.95
N PHE A 297 -1.47 19.49 11.10
CA PHE A 297 -1.42 18.60 12.27
C PHE A 297 -0.09 17.84 12.36
N LEU A 298 0.41 17.30 11.27
CA LEU A 298 1.71 16.60 11.26
C LEU A 298 2.86 17.52 11.65
N LEU A 299 2.83 18.77 11.21
CA LEU A 299 3.83 19.77 11.58
C LEU A 299 3.76 20.09 13.07
N GLU A 300 2.55 20.31 13.62
CA GLU A 300 2.35 20.54 15.05
C GLU A 300 2.73 19.30 15.87
N PHE A 301 2.36 18.09 15.41
CA PHE A 301 2.79 16.85 16.04
C PHE A 301 4.31 16.77 16.12
N LYS A 302 5.01 17.02 15.02
CA LYS A 302 6.48 16.96 14.95
C LYS A 302 7.15 17.98 15.86
N ASN A 303 6.60 19.17 15.98
CA ASN A 303 7.23 20.26 16.74
C ASN A 303 6.90 20.21 18.24
N ASN A 304 5.68 19.84 18.60
CA ASN A 304 5.17 20.01 19.96
C ASN A 304 4.48 18.77 20.52
N LEU A 305 3.57 18.12 19.78
CA LEU A 305 2.64 17.15 20.36
C LEU A 305 3.27 15.77 20.63
N HIS A 306 4.35 15.41 19.94
CA HIS A 306 5.00 14.09 20.10
C HIS A 306 5.50 13.83 21.53
N ASN A 307 5.76 14.89 22.30
CA ASN A 307 6.20 14.84 23.69
C ASN A 307 5.08 15.04 24.71
N LYS A 308 3.82 15.16 24.27
CA LYS A 308 2.68 15.29 25.19
C LYS A 308 2.52 14.00 26.00
N THR A 309 2.35 14.15 27.33
CA THR A 309 2.16 13.03 28.24
C THR A 309 0.69 12.65 28.36
N PHE A 310 0.44 11.37 28.61
CA PHE A 310 -0.89 10.83 28.82
C PHE A 310 -0.94 10.06 30.15
N SER A 311 -1.76 10.51 31.08
CA SER A 311 -1.91 9.91 32.43
C SER A 311 -2.34 8.43 32.37
N GLU A 312 -3.20 8.08 31.44
CA GLU A 312 -3.64 6.69 31.19
C GLU A 312 -2.54 5.76 30.68
N TYR A 313 -1.41 6.32 30.22
CA TYR A 313 -0.20 5.61 29.81
C TYR A 313 0.99 5.85 30.74
N GLU A 314 0.73 6.02 32.05
CA GLU A 314 1.80 6.23 33.05
C GLU A 314 2.67 7.44 32.72
N ASP A 315 2.07 8.53 32.25
CA ASP A 315 2.72 9.77 31.79
C ASP A 315 3.77 9.56 30.67
N LYS A 316 3.62 8.48 29.89
CA LYS A 316 4.45 8.25 28.72
C LYS A 316 3.99 9.10 27.55
N THR A 317 4.94 9.37 26.66
CA THR A 317 4.76 10.12 25.42
C THR A 317 4.84 9.18 24.21
N PHE A 318 4.45 9.65 23.03
CA PHE A 318 4.67 8.93 21.78
C PHE A 318 6.16 8.57 21.60
N ASP A 319 7.06 9.51 21.88
CA ASP A 319 8.50 9.30 21.81
C ASP A 319 9.00 8.23 22.77
N THR A 320 8.41 8.11 23.95
CA THR A 320 8.76 7.07 24.90
C THR A 320 8.50 5.68 24.33
N TYR A 321 7.32 5.49 23.74
CA TYR A 321 6.97 4.25 23.05
C TYR A 321 7.77 4.04 21.76
N ASP A 322 8.14 5.11 21.08
CA ASP A 322 8.95 5.01 19.86
C ASP A 322 10.38 4.53 20.13
N LYS A 323 10.95 4.87 21.27
CA LYS A 323 12.29 4.41 21.71
C LYS A 323 12.27 2.98 22.29
N ASP A 324 11.10 2.38 22.54
CA ASP A 324 10.99 1.02 23.06
C ASP A 324 11.57 -0.01 22.08
N LYS A 325 12.34 -0.97 22.60
CA LYS A 325 12.88 -2.09 21.80
C LYS A 325 11.79 -2.95 21.17
N ASN A 326 10.60 -2.97 21.78
CA ASN A 326 9.44 -3.72 21.33
C ASN A 326 8.40 -2.83 20.61
N SER A 327 8.84 -1.78 19.93
CA SER A 327 7.98 -0.76 19.30
C SER A 327 6.93 -1.30 18.30
N LYS A 328 7.03 -2.56 17.91
CA LYS A 328 6.09 -3.26 17.01
C LYS A 328 5.18 -4.27 17.73
N ASP A 329 5.23 -4.38 19.06
CA ASP A 329 4.29 -5.22 19.81
C ASP A 329 2.89 -4.64 19.78
N LYS A 330 1.85 -5.51 19.75
CA LYS A 330 0.45 -5.10 19.65
C LYS A 330 0.12 -3.99 20.66
N LYS A 331 0.47 -4.17 21.93
CA LYS A 331 0.21 -3.19 23.00
C LYS A 331 0.85 -1.82 22.70
N VAL A 332 2.09 -1.81 22.22
CA VAL A 332 2.83 -0.57 21.91
C VAL A 332 2.26 0.13 20.67
N VAL A 333 1.97 -0.65 19.63
CA VAL A 333 1.38 -0.10 18.38
C VAL A 333 0.02 0.54 18.65
N PHE A 334 -0.88 -0.14 19.38
CA PHE A 334 -2.20 0.40 19.67
C PHE A 334 -2.17 1.56 20.66
N ALA A 335 -1.23 1.58 21.62
CA ALA A 335 -1.02 2.74 22.47
C ALA A 335 -0.58 3.98 21.66
N LYS A 336 0.34 3.80 20.70
CA LYS A 336 0.78 4.89 19.81
C LYS A 336 -0.34 5.39 18.92
N LEU A 337 -1.15 4.48 18.35
CA LEU A 337 -2.31 4.85 17.54
C LEU A 337 -3.34 5.63 18.34
N ASP A 338 -3.68 5.17 19.54
CA ASP A 338 -4.65 5.85 20.42
C ASP A 338 -4.13 7.24 20.82
N MET A 339 -2.83 7.38 21.15
CA MET A 339 -2.23 8.69 21.41
C MET A 339 -2.34 9.63 20.18
N LEU A 340 -2.01 9.13 18.99
CA LEU A 340 -2.11 9.92 17.76
C LEU A 340 -3.56 10.34 17.46
N GLU A 341 -4.52 9.43 17.62
CA GLU A 341 -5.94 9.74 17.43
C GLU A 341 -6.45 10.80 18.43
N LYS A 342 -6.06 10.70 19.70
CA LYS A 342 -6.43 11.70 20.71
C LYS A 342 -5.82 13.07 20.42
N LEU A 343 -4.53 13.09 20.04
CA LEU A 343 -3.87 14.34 19.65
C LEU A 343 -4.52 14.96 18.40
N MET A 344 -4.88 14.16 17.42
CA MET A 344 -5.57 14.61 16.23
C MET A 344 -6.97 15.14 16.54
N LYS A 345 -7.76 14.43 17.34
CA LYS A 345 -9.08 14.88 17.80
C LYS A 345 -9.02 16.20 18.56
N GLU A 346 -8.05 16.33 19.47
CA GLU A 346 -7.85 17.54 20.24
C GLU A 346 -7.43 18.72 19.34
N TYR A 347 -6.54 18.48 18.37
CA TYR A 347 -6.08 19.50 17.43
C TYR A 347 -7.22 20.04 16.55
N PHE A 348 -8.08 19.17 16.08
CA PHE A 348 -9.23 19.53 15.23
C PHE A 348 -10.54 19.68 15.99
N GLN A 349 -10.52 19.85 17.31
CA GLN A 349 -11.71 19.84 18.15
C GLN A 349 -12.83 20.79 17.67
N GLU A 350 -12.48 21.93 17.07
CA GLU A 350 -13.42 22.91 16.54
C GLU A 350 -13.87 22.59 15.10
N GLU A 351 -13.13 21.75 14.37
CA GLU A 351 -13.35 21.43 12.96
C GLU A 351 -13.99 20.05 12.77
N ILE A 352 -13.88 19.15 13.76
CA ILE A 352 -14.50 17.84 13.69
C ILE A 352 -16.00 18.01 13.88
N SER A 353 -16.75 17.90 12.79
CA SER A 353 -18.13 17.48 12.90
C SER A 353 -18.13 16.04 13.42
N GLU A 354 -18.77 15.74 14.53
CA GLU A 354 -18.95 14.36 14.97
C GLU A 354 -19.45 13.53 13.79
N PRO A 355 -18.90 12.30 13.57
CA PRO A 355 -19.38 11.48 12.48
C PRO A 355 -20.89 11.35 12.58
N SER A 356 -21.60 11.63 11.50
CA SER A 356 -23.04 11.52 11.46
C SER A 356 -23.44 10.13 11.92
N ARG A 357 -24.02 10.03 13.10
CA ARG A 357 -24.58 8.78 13.58
C ARG A 357 -25.72 8.42 12.63
N GLU A 358 -25.58 7.38 11.85
CA GLU A 358 -26.71 6.83 11.12
C GLU A 358 -27.64 6.15 12.14
N TYR A 359 -28.82 6.71 12.29
CA TYR A 359 -29.85 6.13 13.11
C TYR A 359 -30.57 5.03 12.33
N THR A 360 -30.85 3.91 12.96
CA THR A 360 -31.74 2.90 12.37
C THR A 360 -33.18 3.44 12.32
N ASN A 361 -34.01 2.88 11.46
CA ASN A 361 -35.43 3.28 11.37
C ASN A 361 -36.12 3.16 12.74
N GLU A 362 -35.87 2.10 13.48
CA GLU A 362 -36.41 1.89 14.83
C GLU A 362 -35.96 2.99 15.81
N GLU A 363 -34.71 3.45 15.76
CA GLU A 363 -34.20 4.54 16.59
C GLU A 363 -34.86 5.88 16.23
N ILE A 364 -35.13 6.11 14.94
CA ILE A 364 -35.81 7.32 14.45
C ILE A 364 -37.25 7.31 14.90
N GLU A 365 -38.01 6.23 14.72
CA GLU A 365 -39.40 6.05 15.16
C GLU A 365 -39.52 6.25 16.65
N GLN A 366 -38.64 5.63 17.44
CA GLN A 366 -38.64 5.78 18.91
C GLN A 366 -38.36 7.22 19.31
N PHE A 367 -37.36 7.88 18.70
CA PHE A 367 -37.05 9.28 19.02
C PHE A 367 -38.23 10.22 18.72
N VAL A 368 -38.83 10.11 17.52
CA VAL A 368 -39.97 10.94 17.12
C VAL A 368 -41.15 10.73 18.08
N THR A 369 -41.45 9.50 18.44
CA THR A 369 -42.49 9.15 19.40
C THR A 369 -42.25 9.79 20.78
N ASP A 370 -40.99 9.67 21.28
CA ASP A 370 -40.59 10.16 22.59
C ASP A 370 -40.66 11.68 22.72
N VAL A 371 -40.28 12.42 21.67
CA VAL A 371 -40.24 13.90 21.75
C VAL A 371 -41.54 14.57 21.36
N THR A 372 -42.36 13.92 20.51
CA THR A 372 -43.63 14.50 20.01
C THR A 372 -44.88 13.93 20.71
N SER A 373 -44.77 12.75 21.33
CA SER A 373 -45.87 11.91 21.81
C SER A 373 -46.81 11.43 20.69
N VAL A 374 -46.38 11.44 19.45
CA VAL A 374 -47.08 10.89 18.28
C VAL A 374 -46.60 9.45 18.07
N GLU A 375 -47.54 8.49 18.12
CA GLU A 375 -47.19 7.12 17.78
C GLU A 375 -46.81 7.02 16.30
N VAL A 376 -45.58 6.53 16.02
CA VAL A 376 -45.01 6.41 14.67
C VAL A 376 -44.69 4.94 14.40
N ASP A 377 -45.18 4.45 13.26
CA ASP A 377 -44.83 3.19 12.67
C ASP A 377 -44.14 3.41 11.32
N GLU A 378 -43.73 2.34 10.68
CA GLU A 378 -42.98 2.38 9.41
C GLU A 378 -43.75 3.16 8.32
N ASP A 379 -45.06 2.97 8.19
CA ASP A 379 -45.90 3.66 7.18
C ASP A 379 -45.96 5.17 7.44
N ARG A 380 -46.11 5.57 8.71
CA ARG A 380 -46.11 6.98 9.10
C ARG A 380 -44.74 7.62 8.95
N MET A 381 -43.66 6.86 9.20
CA MET A 381 -42.30 7.34 9.02
C MET A 381 -42.00 7.62 7.55
N GLU A 382 -42.44 6.74 6.64
CA GLU A 382 -42.32 6.95 5.19
C GLU A 382 -43.11 8.20 4.75
N LEU A 383 -44.31 8.37 5.27
CA LEU A 383 -45.13 9.59 5.05
C LEU A 383 -44.38 10.87 5.51
N PHE A 384 -43.87 10.88 6.74
CA PHE A 384 -43.20 12.07 7.30
C PHE A 384 -41.89 12.36 6.54
N SER A 385 -41.16 11.34 6.09
CA SER A 385 -39.97 11.50 5.24
C SER A 385 -40.35 12.13 3.91
N SER A 386 -41.42 11.66 3.26
CA SER A 386 -41.88 12.23 2.00
C SER A 386 -42.34 13.70 2.17
N MET A 387 -43.05 14.00 3.25
CA MET A 387 -43.46 15.39 3.54
C MET A 387 -42.23 16.28 3.79
N LEU A 388 -41.24 15.81 4.52
CA LEU A 388 -40.00 16.56 4.75
C LEU A 388 -39.28 16.87 3.42
N ASP A 389 -39.18 15.88 2.54
CA ASP A 389 -38.56 16.04 1.22
C ASP A 389 -39.38 17.12 0.40
N ASP A 390 -40.72 17.08 0.43
CA ASP A 390 -41.54 18.05 -0.25
C ASP A 390 -41.38 19.49 0.31
N TYR A 391 -41.29 19.64 1.63
CA TYR A 391 -41.10 20.95 2.30
C TYR A 391 -39.70 21.53 2.01
N THR A 392 -38.71 20.71 1.75
CA THR A 392 -37.31 21.13 1.53
C THR A 392 -36.95 21.37 0.07
N VAL A 393 -37.83 21.09 -0.89
CA VAL A 393 -37.59 21.28 -2.34
C VAL A 393 -37.17 22.70 -2.71
N GLU A 394 -37.72 23.70 -2.06
CA GLU A 394 -37.45 25.13 -2.34
C GLU A 394 -36.37 25.75 -1.46
N VAL A 395 -35.75 24.94 -0.59
CA VAL A 395 -34.69 25.38 0.32
C VAL A 395 -33.32 25.14 -0.34
N ASP A 396 -32.32 25.99 -0.01
CA ASP A 396 -30.94 25.82 -0.49
C ASP A 396 -30.38 24.48 -0.01
N ASN A 397 -30.06 23.59 -0.98
CA ASN A 397 -29.52 22.27 -0.73
C ASN A 397 -28.15 22.29 -0.01
N SER A 398 -27.46 23.43 0.02
CA SER A 398 -26.21 23.62 0.77
C SER A 398 -26.42 24.03 2.24
N SER A 399 -27.66 24.19 2.68
CA SER A 399 -27.97 24.57 4.07
C SER A 399 -27.52 23.50 5.06
N LYS A 400 -26.81 23.91 6.10
CA LYS A 400 -26.41 23.02 7.20
C LYS A 400 -27.62 22.44 7.95
N LEU A 401 -28.79 23.11 7.90
CA LEU A 401 -30.02 22.62 8.49
C LEU A 401 -30.53 21.31 7.82
N LEU A 402 -30.09 21.00 6.61
CA LEU A 402 -30.42 19.75 5.91
C LEU A 402 -29.41 18.63 6.15
N GLU A 403 -28.40 18.84 6.99
CA GLU A 403 -27.45 17.80 7.37
C GLU A 403 -28.15 16.59 8.00
N LYS A 404 -27.63 15.38 7.77
CA LYS A 404 -28.21 14.12 8.27
C LYS A 404 -28.40 14.13 9.80
N GLU A 405 -27.50 14.82 10.50
CA GLU A 405 -27.51 14.98 11.95
C GLU A 405 -28.75 15.71 12.45
N ASN A 406 -29.31 16.63 11.66
CA ASN A 406 -30.51 17.39 12.02
C ASN A 406 -31.83 16.68 11.65
N ARG A 407 -31.75 15.54 10.96
CA ARG A 407 -32.93 14.83 10.44
C ARG A 407 -33.91 14.40 11.50
N LEU A 408 -33.45 14.00 12.69
CA LEU A 408 -34.35 13.63 13.82
C LEU A 408 -35.24 14.78 14.25
N SER A 409 -34.68 15.97 14.44
CA SER A 409 -35.43 17.17 14.83
C SER A 409 -36.43 17.57 13.74
N LEU A 410 -36.02 17.52 12.47
CA LEU A 410 -36.87 17.88 11.33
C LEU A 410 -38.04 16.90 11.17
N LEU A 411 -37.79 15.58 11.25
CA LEU A 411 -38.87 14.59 11.20
C LEU A 411 -39.82 14.71 12.38
N SER A 412 -39.29 14.98 13.58
CA SER A 412 -40.14 15.26 14.74
C SER A 412 -41.02 16.48 14.56
N LEU A 413 -40.49 17.54 13.91
CA LEU A 413 -41.27 18.74 13.63
C LEU A 413 -42.37 18.45 12.60
N VAL A 414 -42.08 17.65 11.56
CA VAL A 414 -43.10 17.24 10.57
C VAL A 414 -44.18 16.40 11.26
N ALA A 415 -43.82 15.44 12.10
CA ALA A 415 -44.78 14.63 12.86
C ALA A 415 -45.68 15.48 13.77
N TYR A 416 -45.07 16.44 14.51
CA TYR A 416 -45.80 17.37 15.33
C TYR A 416 -46.82 18.22 14.52
N SER A 417 -46.36 18.77 13.39
CA SER A 417 -47.16 19.63 12.54
C SER A 417 -48.31 18.88 11.86
N PHE A 418 -48.06 17.63 11.46
CA PHE A 418 -49.08 16.75 10.90
C PHE A 418 -50.25 16.54 11.88
N GLU A 419 -49.97 16.22 13.13
CA GLU A 419 -50.98 16.02 14.17
C GLU A 419 -51.71 17.32 14.54
N LYS A 420 -51.13 18.49 14.27
CA LYS A 420 -51.72 19.79 14.54
C LYS A 420 -52.36 20.43 13.30
N GLU A 421 -52.33 19.73 12.15
CA GLU A 421 -52.84 20.25 10.87
C GLU A 421 -52.17 21.57 10.45
N ILE A 422 -50.83 21.72 10.75
CA ILE A 422 -50.05 22.90 10.44
C ILE A 422 -49.28 22.64 9.09
N GLU A 423 -49.45 23.55 8.13
CA GLU A 423 -48.67 23.58 6.91
C GLU A 423 -47.31 24.21 7.16
N LEU A 424 -46.20 23.48 6.85
CA LEU A 424 -44.85 23.94 7.18
C LEU A 424 -44.07 24.54 5.99
N LYS A 425 -44.61 24.53 4.78
CA LYS A 425 -43.85 24.94 3.57
C LYS A 425 -43.29 26.35 3.70
N ASP A 426 -44.14 27.33 4.04
CA ASP A 426 -43.71 28.72 4.15
C ASP A 426 -42.78 28.93 5.34
N TRP A 427 -42.98 28.17 6.40
CA TRP A 427 -42.12 28.21 7.60
C TRP A 427 -40.73 27.68 7.27
N PHE A 428 -40.58 26.58 6.53
CA PHE A 428 -39.30 26.05 6.13
C PHE A 428 -38.48 27.10 5.34
N ILE A 429 -39.09 27.77 4.38
CA ILE A 429 -38.44 28.82 3.60
C ILE A 429 -37.99 29.97 4.48
N ASP A 430 -38.86 30.46 5.37
CA ASP A 430 -38.56 31.58 6.27
C ASP A 430 -37.48 31.23 7.29
N TYR A 431 -37.60 30.06 7.95
CA TYR A 431 -36.68 29.61 8.99
C TYR A 431 -35.25 29.33 8.42
N PHE A 432 -35.15 28.67 7.26
CA PHE A 432 -33.89 28.36 6.65
C PHE A 432 -33.17 29.59 6.08
N ASN A 433 -33.91 30.61 5.68
CA ASN A 433 -33.30 31.87 5.29
C ASN A 433 -32.79 32.71 6.48
N LYS A 434 -33.35 32.52 7.68
CA LYS A 434 -32.95 33.23 8.90
C LYS A 434 -31.86 32.49 9.70
N ASN A 435 -31.77 31.17 9.57
CA ASN A 435 -30.90 30.33 10.37
C ASN A 435 -29.97 29.49 9.48
N ASN A 436 -28.70 29.37 9.84
CA ASN A 436 -27.70 28.57 9.11
C ASN A 436 -27.03 27.55 10.01
N THR A 437 -27.52 27.34 11.23
CA THR A 437 -26.97 26.38 12.19
C THR A 437 -28.10 25.77 13.01
N TYR A 438 -27.89 24.58 13.54
CA TYR A 438 -28.83 23.89 14.43
C TYR A 438 -28.14 23.50 15.75
N ILE A 439 -28.94 23.22 16.79
CA ILE A 439 -28.44 22.72 18.06
C ILE A 439 -28.13 21.22 17.93
N LYS A 440 -26.94 20.78 18.36
CA LYS A 440 -26.52 19.38 18.26
C LYS A 440 -27.41 18.42 19.05
N ASP A 441 -27.91 18.83 20.23
CA ASP A 441 -28.92 18.05 20.94
C ASP A 441 -30.24 18.12 20.17
N GLN A 442 -30.60 17.01 19.54
CA GLN A 442 -31.73 16.94 18.62
C GLN A 442 -33.09 17.14 19.31
N LYS A 443 -33.20 16.82 20.61
CA LYS A 443 -34.38 17.07 21.38
C LYS A 443 -34.56 18.56 21.69
N GLU A 444 -33.48 19.22 22.10
CA GLU A 444 -33.44 20.65 22.33
C GLU A 444 -33.69 21.41 21.01
N ASN A 445 -33.07 20.98 19.92
CA ASN A 445 -33.25 21.57 18.61
C ASN A 445 -34.69 21.48 18.10
N TYR A 446 -35.32 20.31 18.27
CA TYR A 446 -36.75 20.15 17.98
C TYR A 446 -37.61 21.12 18.78
N LEU A 447 -37.36 21.29 20.08
CA LEU A 447 -38.16 22.21 20.95
C LEU A 447 -38.00 23.66 20.50
N VAL A 448 -36.81 24.08 20.07
CA VAL A 448 -36.57 25.42 19.54
C VAL A 448 -37.36 25.66 18.25
N MET A 449 -37.25 24.73 17.29
CA MET A 449 -37.96 24.80 16.01
C MET A 449 -39.49 24.74 16.23
N LYS A 450 -39.96 23.87 17.12
CA LYS A 450 -41.39 23.78 17.50
C LYS A 450 -41.91 25.10 18.01
N ASN A 451 -41.20 25.75 18.96
CA ASN A 451 -41.60 27.04 19.48
C ASN A 451 -41.63 28.14 18.40
N ASP A 452 -40.70 28.07 17.44
CA ASP A 452 -40.69 29.02 16.32
C ASP A 452 -41.89 28.78 15.39
N VAL A 453 -42.27 27.53 15.09
CA VAL A 453 -43.47 27.17 14.33
C VAL A 453 -44.74 27.67 15.06
N ASP A 454 -44.85 27.41 16.36
CA ASP A 454 -46.02 27.86 17.14
C ASP A 454 -46.17 29.39 17.11
N ASN A 455 -45.09 30.14 17.14
CA ASN A 455 -45.10 31.62 16.98
C ASN A 455 -45.41 32.04 15.54
N PHE A 456 -44.89 31.34 14.54
CA PHE A 456 -45.14 31.64 13.11
C PHE A 456 -46.62 31.48 12.74
N VAL A 457 -47.28 30.45 13.26
CA VAL A 457 -48.71 30.19 13.04
C VAL A 457 -49.62 31.16 13.82
N ALA A 458 -49.12 31.72 14.91
CA ALA A 458 -49.87 32.69 15.72
C ALA A 458 -49.85 34.14 15.15
N MET A 459 -49.00 34.39 14.14
CA MET A 459 -48.94 35.69 13.45
C MET A 459 -49.93 35.74 12.30
#